data_ac7ac54e99c4c7cbb308aa86930360ff
#
_entry.id   ac7ac54e99c4c7cbb308aa86930360ff
#
_cell.length_a   1.000
_cell.length_b   1.000
_cell.length_c   1.000
_cell.angle_alpha   90.00
_cell.angle_beta   90.00
_cell.angle_gamma   90.00
#
_symmetry.space_group_name_H-M   'P 1'
#
loop_
_entity.id
_entity.type
_entity.pdbx_description
1 polymer ?
#
loop_
_entity_poly.entity_id
_entity_poly.type
_entity_poly.pdbx_seq_one_letter_code
_entity_poly.pdbx_strand_id
1 'polypeptide(L)'
;GERMDELLGYLNSHGALEEYVVLTKQLSSLRNDMERIYEYQKILKSYKDIELEIKSSFINQDKETDEYLESIKSKTDNLRNGFWEYAKKFYPKKRSGLVIRNNSGENMLRYTVDARIEDDSSDGVNEVRLFCFDLLLLMCGQSKMRFLAHDSRLFANMDPRQREMNNL
;
A
#
# COMPACT_ATOMS: atom_id res chain seq x y z
N GLY A 1 -16.88 33.75 67.87
CA GLY A 1 -16.52 32.74 68.70
C GLY A 1 -17.54 31.66 68.99
N GLU A 2 -18.31 31.73 70.07
CA GLU A 2 -19.12 30.64 70.67
C GLU A 2 -20.10 29.95 69.70
N ARG A 3 -20.79 30.69 68.83
CA ARG A 3 -21.77 30.17 67.87
C ARG A 3 -21.15 29.38 66.70
N MET A 4 -19.91 29.70 66.36
CA MET A 4 -19.13 28.99 65.34
C MET A 4 -18.60 27.67 65.89
N ASP A 5 -18.18 27.70 67.15
CA ASP A 5 -17.67 26.52 67.86
C ASP A 5 -18.80 25.50 68.18
N GLU A 6 -19.99 25.98 68.51
CA GLU A 6 -21.20 25.12 68.65
C GLU A 6 -21.61 24.45 67.33
N LEU A 7 -21.60 25.19 66.21
CA LEU A 7 -21.89 24.67 64.89
C LEU A 7 -20.86 23.66 64.41
N LEU A 8 -19.58 23.90 64.64
CA LEU A 8 -18.50 22.97 64.38
C LEU A 8 -18.59 21.72 65.25
N GLY A 9 -18.94 21.86 66.50
CA GLY A 9 -19.19 20.75 67.43
C GLY A 9 -20.37 19.89 66.97
N TYR A 10 -21.44 20.52 66.51
CA TYR A 10 -22.61 19.81 65.97
C TYR A 10 -22.31 19.06 64.66
N LEU A 11 -21.57 19.70 63.75
CA LEU A 11 -21.12 19.07 62.49
C LEU A 11 -20.17 17.89 62.76
N ASN A 12 -19.23 18.02 63.68
CA ASN A 12 -18.30 16.97 64.06
C ASN A 12 -19.01 15.77 64.73
N SER A 13 -20.02 16.05 65.58
CA SER A 13 -20.78 14.98 66.27
C SER A 13 -21.67 14.16 65.36
N HIS A 14 -21.99 14.67 64.16
CA HIS A 14 -22.87 13.99 63.19
C HIS A 14 -22.09 13.47 61.95
N GLY A 15 -20.76 13.55 61.91
CA GLY A 15 -19.97 13.07 60.77
C GLY A 15 -20.19 13.87 59.48
N ALA A 16 -21.04 14.91 59.50
CA ALA A 16 -21.40 15.66 58.29
C ALA A 16 -20.22 16.36 57.61
N LEU A 17 -19.19 16.77 58.35
CA LEU A 17 -17.99 17.39 57.80
C LEU A 17 -17.14 16.33 57.06
N GLU A 18 -17.01 15.16 57.61
CA GLU A 18 -16.30 14.04 57.01
C GLU A 18 -16.98 13.59 55.72
N GLU A 19 -18.30 13.44 55.78
CA GLU A 19 -19.10 13.10 54.63
C GLU A 19 -18.98 14.16 53.50
N TYR A 20 -18.99 15.45 53.83
CA TYR A 20 -18.81 16.53 52.89
C TYR A 20 -17.44 16.46 52.22
N VAL A 21 -16.37 16.20 52.97
CA VAL A 21 -15.00 16.05 52.45
C VAL A 21 -14.90 14.86 51.49
N VAL A 22 -15.50 13.72 51.85
CA VAL A 22 -15.55 12.51 51.02
C VAL A 22 -16.29 12.78 49.71
N LEU A 23 -17.50 13.37 49.79
CA LEU A 23 -18.29 13.70 48.62
C LEU A 23 -17.57 14.72 47.69
N THR A 24 -16.91 15.71 48.24
CA THR A 24 -16.14 16.68 47.48
C THR A 24 -14.97 16.02 46.73
N LYS A 25 -14.26 15.08 47.35
CA LYS A 25 -13.20 14.28 46.69
C LYS A 25 -13.75 13.41 45.58
N GLN A 26 -14.89 12.71 45.84
CA GLN A 26 -15.53 11.89 44.81
C GLN A 26 -16.00 12.73 43.64
N LEU A 27 -16.58 13.89 43.88
CA LEU A 27 -17.01 14.81 42.83
C LEU A 27 -15.84 15.32 42.00
N SER A 28 -14.70 15.65 42.62
CA SER A 28 -13.48 16.03 41.93
C SER A 28 -12.92 14.89 41.07
N SER A 29 -12.91 13.66 41.63
CA SER A 29 -12.46 12.48 40.85
C SER A 29 -13.36 12.23 39.64
N LEU A 30 -14.67 12.27 39.82
CA LEU A 30 -15.64 12.10 38.75
C LEU A 30 -15.49 13.16 37.65
N ARG A 31 -15.25 14.42 38.03
CA ARG A 31 -14.98 15.48 37.04
C ARG A 31 -13.74 15.20 36.22
N ASN A 32 -12.67 14.80 36.89
CA ASN A 32 -11.42 14.44 36.19
C ASN A 32 -11.62 13.24 35.22
N ASP A 33 -12.38 12.24 35.66
CA ASP A 33 -12.70 11.09 34.81
C ASP A 33 -13.57 11.48 33.61
N MET A 34 -14.54 12.37 33.81
CA MET A 34 -15.36 12.92 32.72
C MET A 34 -14.50 13.71 31.70
N GLU A 35 -13.56 14.55 32.17
CA GLU A 35 -12.65 15.27 31.30
C GLU A 35 -11.80 14.31 30.46
N ARG A 36 -11.23 13.27 31.09
CA ARG A 36 -10.46 12.23 30.40
C ARG A 36 -11.26 11.53 29.34
N ILE A 37 -12.51 11.15 29.63
CA ILE A 37 -13.42 10.51 28.68
C ILE A 37 -13.72 11.45 27.51
N TYR A 38 -13.97 12.73 27.79
CA TYR A 38 -14.23 13.73 26.76
C TYR A 38 -13.03 13.92 25.81
N GLU A 39 -11.82 14.03 26.37
CA GLU A 39 -10.60 14.10 25.58
C GLU A 39 -10.40 12.84 24.72
N TYR A 40 -10.66 11.67 25.30
CA TYR A 40 -10.58 10.42 24.57
C TYR A 40 -11.58 10.33 23.41
N GLN A 41 -12.80 10.78 23.63
CA GLN A 41 -13.82 10.86 22.56
C GLN A 41 -13.39 11.83 21.43
N LYS A 42 -12.79 12.95 21.79
CA LYS A 42 -12.26 13.93 20.82
C LYS A 42 -11.15 13.30 19.96
N ILE A 43 -10.24 12.57 20.59
CA ILE A 43 -9.17 11.84 19.89
C ILE A 43 -9.77 10.78 18.96
N LEU A 44 -10.71 9.97 19.43
CA LEU A 44 -11.36 8.95 18.60
C LEU A 44 -12.07 9.55 17.38
N LYS A 45 -12.71 10.72 17.57
CA LYS A 45 -13.34 11.43 16.45
C LYS A 45 -12.29 11.87 15.41
N SER A 46 -11.18 12.47 15.87
CA SER A 46 -10.12 12.90 14.95
C SER A 46 -9.49 11.73 14.17
N TYR A 47 -9.34 10.56 14.80
CA TYR A 47 -8.89 9.36 14.09
C TYR A 47 -9.86 8.92 12.98
N LYS A 48 -11.16 8.96 13.25
CA LYS A 48 -12.18 8.64 12.24
C LYS A 48 -12.16 9.62 11.06
N ASP A 49 -11.98 10.90 11.35
CA ASP A 49 -11.90 11.94 10.32
C ASP A 49 -10.67 11.73 9.44
N ILE A 50 -9.51 11.45 10.04
CA ILE A 50 -8.27 11.12 9.32
C ILE A 50 -8.45 9.83 8.48
N GLU A 51 -9.08 8.79 9.03
CA GLU A 51 -9.35 7.55 8.28
C GLU A 51 -10.20 7.80 7.03
N LEU A 52 -11.22 8.66 7.14
CA LEU A 52 -12.06 9.04 6.02
C LEU A 52 -11.29 9.86 4.96
N GLU A 53 -10.43 10.79 5.39
CA GLU A 53 -9.57 11.55 4.49
C GLU A 53 -8.60 10.64 3.74
N ILE A 54 -7.97 9.70 4.43
CA ILE A 54 -7.08 8.70 3.81
C ILE A 54 -7.85 7.88 2.77
N LYS A 55 -9.02 7.34 3.11
CA LYS A 55 -9.85 6.56 2.19
C LYS A 55 -10.24 7.37 0.96
N SER A 56 -10.67 8.62 1.14
CA SER A 56 -11.01 9.49 0.02
C SER A 56 -9.81 9.81 -0.87
N SER A 57 -8.63 10.01 -0.28
CA SER A 57 -7.38 10.22 -1.01
C SER A 57 -7.00 9.01 -1.86
N PHE A 58 -7.13 7.79 -1.32
CA PHE A 58 -6.88 6.55 -2.07
C PHE A 58 -7.83 6.41 -3.27
N ILE A 59 -9.13 6.65 -3.07
CA ILE A 59 -10.11 6.59 -4.16
C ILE A 59 -9.77 7.58 -5.28
N ASN A 60 -9.39 8.80 -4.92
CA ASN A 60 -8.99 9.81 -5.89
C ASN A 60 -7.71 9.40 -6.64
N GLN A 61 -6.73 8.87 -5.94
CA GLN A 61 -5.49 8.38 -6.56
C GLN A 61 -5.74 7.20 -7.51
N ASP A 62 -6.63 6.29 -7.15
CA ASP A 62 -7.03 5.17 -8.02
C ASP A 62 -7.65 5.69 -9.31
N LYS A 63 -8.59 6.63 -9.20
CA LYS A 63 -9.24 7.25 -10.34
C LYS A 63 -8.24 7.98 -11.25
N GLU A 64 -7.39 8.82 -10.69
CA GLU A 64 -6.32 9.51 -11.43
C GLU A 64 -5.39 8.53 -12.15
N THR A 65 -5.09 7.39 -11.51
CA THR A 65 -4.22 6.35 -12.07
C THR A 65 -4.89 5.67 -13.26
N ASP A 66 -6.17 5.34 -13.14
CA ASP A 66 -6.94 4.73 -14.23
C ASP A 66 -7.10 5.70 -15.41
N GLU A 67 -7.42 6.98 -15.15
CA GLU A 67 -7.48 8.01 -16.17
C GLU A 67 -6.12 8.20 -16.89
N TYR A 68 -5.02 8.17 -16.14
CA TYR A 68 -3.69 8.22 -16.74
C TYR A 68 -3.40 7.00 -17.61
N LEU A 69 -3.68 5.78 -17.13
CA LEU A 69 -3.47 4.56 -17.91
C LEU A 69 -4.30 4.55 -19.19
N GLU A 70 -5.54 5.03 -19.15
CA GLU A 70 -6.36 5.17 -20.35
C GLU A 70 -5.78 6.22 -21.32
N SER A 71 -5.25 7.33 -20.80
CA SER A 71 -4.62 8.38 -21.63
C SER A 71 -3.38 7.88 -22.39
N ILE A 72 -2.66 6.89 -21.81
CA ILE A 72 -1.48 6.29 -22.43
C ILE A 72 -1.72 4.90 -23.02
N LYS A 73 -2.98 4.53 -23.23
CA LYS A 73 -3.39 3.19 -23.69
C LYS A 73 -2.65 2.74 -24.96
N SER A 74 -2.52 3.61 -25.93
CA SER A 74 -1.76 3.31 -27.15
C SER A 74 -0.31 2.91 -26.87
N LYS A 75 0.34 3.57 -25.90
CA LYS A 75 1.71 3.23 -25.49
C LYS A 75 1.76 1.88 -24.77
N THR A 76 0.82 1.64 -23.84
CA THR A 76 0.75 0.38 -23.11
C THR A 76 0.42 -0.79 -24.04
N ASP A 77 -0.43 -0.60 -25.05
CA ASP A 77 -0.74 -1.62 -26.04
C ASP A 77 0.47 -1.92 -26.94
N ASN A 78 1.25 -0.93 -27.32
CA ASN A 78 2.51 -1.15 -28.03
C ASN A 78 3.51 -1.97 -27.20
N LEU A 79 3.61 -1.70 -25.89
CA LEU A 79 4.46 -2.50 -24.99
C LEU A 79 3.96 -3.94 -24.87
N ARG A 80 2.65 -4.14 -24.74
CA ARG A 80 2.03 -5.49 -24.69
C ARG A 80 2.31 -6.27 -25.97
N ASN A 81 2.10 -5.64 -27.11
CA ASN A 81 2.36 -6.26 -28.42
C ASN A 81 3.84 -6.58 -28.60
N GLY A 82 4.74 -5.66 -28.25
CA GLY A 82 6.18 -5.88 -28.31
C GLY A 82 6.62 -7.07 -27.47
N PHE A 83 6.16 -7.15 -26.22
CA PHE A 83 6.47 -8.29 -25.37
C PHE A 83 5.96 -9.61 -25.95
N TRP A 84 4.72 -9.63 -26.45
CA TRP A 84 4.13 -10.79 -27.09
C TRP A 84 4.92 -11.25 -28.32
N GLU A 85 5.34 -10.32 -29.17
CA GLU A 85 6.14 -10.63 -30.35
C GLU A 85 7.51 -11.25 -30.01
N TYR A 86 8.19 -10.71 -28.99
CA TYR A 86 9.46 -11.29 -28.51
C TYR A 86 9.23 -12.68 -27.91
N ALA A 87 8.29 -12.83 -27.00
CA ALA A 87 8.00 -14.11 -26.38
C ALA A 87 7.59 -15.19 -27.40
N LYS A 88 6.82 -14.81 -28.43
CA LYS A 88 6.38 -15.73 -29.51
C LYS A 88 7.54 -16.25 -30.35
N LYS A 89 8.63 -15.52 -30.49
CA LYS A 89 9.84 -16.01 -31.19
C LYS A 89 10.45 -17.22 -30.47
N PHE A 90 10.46 -17.20 -29.14
CA PHE A 90 10.98 -18.31 -28.34
C PHE A 90 9.97 -19.45 -28.13
N TYR A 91 8.71 -19.09 -27.92
CA TYR A 91 7.64 -20.02 -27.62
C TYR A 91 6.39 -19.77 -28.49
N PRO A 92 6.41 -20.18 -29.77
CA PRO A 92 5.32 -19.88 -30.71
C PRO A 92 3.93 -20.42 -30.29
N LYS A 93 3.93 -21.48 -29.48
CA LYS A 93 2.71 -22.18 -29.05
C LYS A 93 2.25 -21.80 -27.65
N LYS A 94 3.06 -21.11 -26.86
CA LYS A 94 2.71 -20.72 -25.49
C LYS A 94 2.00 -19.37 -25.46
N ARG A 95 1.06 -19.25 -24.56
CA ARG A 95 0.43 -17.96 -24.27
C ARG A 95 1.42 -17.06 -23.53
N SER A 96 1.49 -15.82 -23.93
CA SER A 96 2.34 -14.81 -23.31
C SER A 96 1.65 -13.46 -23.30
N GLY A 97 2.01 -12.59 -22.38
CA GLY A 97 1.46 -11.26 -22.28
C GLY A 97 2.12 -10.40 -21.23
N LEU A 98 1.95 -9.09 -21.36
CA LEU A 98 2.37 -8.09 -20.40
C LEU A 98 1.13 -7.42 -19.81
N VAL A 99 0.97 -7.51 -18.50
CA VAL A 99 -0.09 -6.85 -17.74
C VAL A 99 0.44 -5.53 -17.21
N ILE A 100 -0.21 -4.45 -17.56
CA ILE A 100 0.03 -3.12 -17.00
C ILE A 100 -1.32 -2.63 -16.51
N ARG A 101 -1.45 -2.41 -15.20
CA ARG A 101 -2.71 -2.00 -14.57
C ARG A 101 -2.48 -1.15 -13.34
N ASN A 102 -3.53 -0.48 -12.89
CA ASN A 102 -3.58 0.14 -11.58
C ASN A 102 -3.36 -0.90 -10.49
N ASN A 103 -2.62 -0.53 -9.46
CA ASN A 103 -2.42 -1.34 -8.28
C ASN A 103 -3.19 -0.72 -7.11
N SER A 104 -4.45 -1.13 -6.97
CA SER A 104 -5.34 -0.71 -5.89
C SER A 104 -5.03 -1.38 -4.55
N GLY A 105 -3.86 -2.04 -4.42
CA GLY A 105 -3.43 -2.67 -3.18
C GLY A 105 -2.90 -1.67 -2.14
N GLU A 106 -2.75 -2.14 -0.90
CA GLU A 106 -2.25 -1.34 0.23
C GLU A 106 -0.73 -1.04 0.17
N ASN A 107 -0.04 -1.50 -0.86
CA ASN A 107 1.39 -1.23 -1.03
C ASN A 107 1.63 0.13 -1.72
N MET A 108 2.84 0.68 -1.53
CA MET A 108 3.21 1.99 -2.09
C MET A 108 3.40 2.00 -3.63
N LEU A 109 3.20 0.87 -4.31
CA LEU A 109 3.37 0.77 -5.75
C LEU A 109 2.08 1.18 -6.45
N ARG A 110 2.15 2.19 -7.29
CA ARG A 110 1.00 2.73 -8.03
C ARG A 110 0.54 1.84 -9.19
N TYR A 111 1.47 1.12 -9.80
CA TYR A 111 1.22 0.28 -10.96
C TYR A 111 1.65 -1.15 -10.71
N THR A 112 0.90 -2.09 -11.26
CA THR A 112 1.33 -3.47 -11.43
C THR A 112 1.82 -3.64 -12.87
N VAL A 113 3.08 -4.06 -13.01
CA VAL A 113 3.66 -4.47 -14.30
C VAL A 113 4.09 -5.91 -14.15
N ASP A 114 3.49 -6.81 -14.91
CA ASP A 114 3.71 -8.24 -14.78
C ASP A 114 3.81 -8.89 -16.18
N ALA A 115 4.98 -9.42 -16.49
CA ALA A 115 5.24 -10.16 -17.71
C ALA A 115 5.04 -11.66 -17.46
N ARG A 116 4.28 -12.34 -18.31
CA ARG A 116 3.95 -13.76 -18.17
C ARG A 116 4.17 -14.52 -19.46
N ILE A 117 4.69 -15.74 -19.31
CA ILE A 117 4.70 -16.78 -20.34
C ILE A 117 4.12 -18.04 -19.71
N GLU A 118 3.31 -18.80 -20.44
CA GLU A 118 2.74 -20.06 -19.96
C GLU A 118 3.86 -21.01 -19.48
N ASP A 119 3.68 -21.61 -18.30
CA ASP A 119 4.67 -22.43 -17.58
C ASP A 119 5.92 -21.65 -17.10
N ASP A 120 5.78 -20.36 -16.79
CA ASP A 120 6.88 -19.52 -16.29
C ASP A 120 7.42 -19.91 -14.89
N SER A 121 6.82 -20.93 -14.27
CA SER A 121 7.38 -21.60 -13.09
C SER A 121 8.62 -22.47 -13.38
N SER A 122 8.87 -22.83 -14.66
CA SER A 122 10.11 -23.52 -15.04
C SER A 122 11.23 -22.50 -15.26
N ASP A 123 12.44 -22.84 -14.81
CA ASP A 123 13.60 -21.94 -14.84
C ASP A 123 13.87 -21.41 -16.27
N GLY A 124 13.87 -22.28 -17.28
CA GLY A 124 14.14 -21.87 -18.65
C GLY A 124 13.10 -20.93 -19.25
N VAL A 125 11.81 -21.12 -18.94
CA VAL A 125 10.74 -20.21 -19.40
C VAL A 125 10.82 -18.88 -18.66
N ASN A 126 11.10 -18.91 -17.38
CA ASN A 126 11.28 -17.70 -16.57
C ASN A 126 12.46 -16.85 -17.08
N GLU A 127 13.56 -17.47 -17.44
CA GLU A 127 14.73 -16.79 -18.01
C GLU A 127 14.40 -16.11 -19.34
N VAL A 128 13.72 -16.79 -20.24
CA VAL A 128 13.22 -16.19 -21.51
C VAL A 128 12.23 -15.05 -21.24
N ARG A 129 11.37 -15.19 -20.26
CA ARG A 129 10.44 -14.13 -19.87
C ARG A 129 11.17 -12.86 -19.43
N LEU A 130 12.19 -12.99 -18.58
CA LEU A 130 13.02 -11.89 -18.12
C LEU A 130 13.77 -11.25 -19.31
N PHE A 131 14.38 -12.08 -20.17
CA PHE A 131 15.09 -11.59 -21.36
C PHE A 131 14.17 -10.80 -22.28
N CYS A 132 12.97 -11.30 -22.59
CA CYS A 132 11.99 -10.59 -23.42
C CYS A 132 11.55 -9.27 -22.82
N PHE A 133 11.39 -9.23 -21.50
CA PHE A 133 11.01 -8.01 -20.79
C PHE A 133 12.13 -6.97 -20.80
N ASP A 134 13.36 -7.37 -20.54
CA ASP A 134 14.52 -6.49 -20.58
C ASP A 134 14.80 -5.96 -21.99
N LEU A 135 14.65 -6.82 -23.01
CA LEU A 135 14.73 -6.41 -24.41
C LEU A 135 13.66 -5.37 -24.77
N LEU A 136 12.43 -5.59 -24.30
CA LEU A 136 11.35 -4.61 -24.48
C LEU A 136 11.71 -3.26 -23.86
N LEU A 137 12.22 -3.24 -22.63
CA LEU A 137 12.65 -2.02 -21.96
C LEU A 137 13.79 -1.32 -22.70
N LEU A 138 14.73 -2.08 -23.25
CA LEU A 138 15.82 -1.54 -24.06
C LEU A 138 15.31 -0.88 -25.34
N MET A 139 14.40 -1.53 -26.05
CA MET A 139 13.91 -1.08 -27.36
C MET A 139 12.88 0.05 -27.25
N CYS A 140 12.02 0.02 -26.25
CA CYS A 140 10.94 0.98 -26.05
C CYS A 140 11.29 2.06 -25.01
N GLY A 141 12.31 1.84 -24.19
CA GLY A 141 12.74 2.76 -23.15
C GLY A 141 13.48 3.97 -23.71
N GLN A 142 13.41 5.08 -22.99
CA GLN A 142 14.23 6.27 -23.25
C GLN A 142 15.62 6.18 -22.59
N SER A 143 16.07 4.95 -22.30
CA SER A 143 17.39 4.75 -21.69
C SER A 143 18.50 5.19 -22.63
N LYS A 144 19.45 5.93 -22.09
CA LYS A 144 20.69 6.29 -22.82
C LYS A 144 21.61 5.07 -23.01
N MET A 145 21.48 4.05 -22.18
CA MET A 145 22.20 2.77 -22.31
C MET A 145 21.47 1.89 -23.32
N ARG A 146 22.17 1.51 -24.38
CA ARG A 146 21.65 0.69 -25.47
C ARG A 146 22.29 -0.71 -25.50
N PHE A 147 22.53 -1.27 -24.34
CA PHE A 147 23.01 -2.65 -24.23
C PHE A 147 22.33 -3.35 -23.05
N LEU A 148 22.18 -4.67 -23.18
CA LEU A 148 21.74 -5.58 -22.12
C LEU A 148 22.94 -6.43 -21.72
N ALA A 149 23.13 -6.59 -20.42
CA ALA A 149 24.09 -7.51 -19.85
C ALA A 149 23.36 -8.52 -18.97
N HIS A 150 23.33 -9.77 -19.38
CA HIS A 150 22.76 -10.86 -18.60
C HIS A 150 23.86 -11.77 -18.08
N ASP A 151 23.67 -12.29 -16.85
CA ASP A 151 24.53 -13.36 -16.33
C ASP A 151 24.37 -14.60 -17.20
N SER A 152 25.45 -15.36 -17.34
CA SER A 152 25.47 -16.64 -18.06
C SER A 152 24.43 -17.65 -17.57
N ARG A 153 23.97 -17.52 -16.33
CA ARG A 153 22.86 -18.30 -15.78
C ARG A 153 21.56 -18.15 -16.55
N LEU A 154 21.30 -16.97 -17.12
CA LEU A 154 20.10 -16.73 -17.93
C LEU A 154 20.02 -17.72 -19.11
N PHE A 155 21.15 -18.15 -19.63
CA PHE A 155 21.24 -19.04 -20.80
C PHE A 155 21.48 -20.51 -20.44
N ALA A 156 21.72 -20.81 -19.15
CA ALA A 156 22.13 -22.15 -18.72
C ALA A 156 21.03 -23.20 -18.98
N ASN A 157 19.77 -22.83 -18.77
CA ASN A 157 18.60 -23.70 -18.85
C ASN A 157 17.81 -23.52 -20.15
N MET A 158 18.27 -22.68 -21.08
CA MET A 158 17.62 -22.50 -22.39
C MET A 158 17.96 -23.65 -23.34
N ASP A 159 16.97 -24.10 -24.12
CA ASP A 159 17.17 -25.02 -25.24
C ASP A 159 18.20 -24.43 -26.24
N PRO A 160 19.12 -25.24 -26.78
CA PRO A 160 20.11 -24.78 -27.78
C PRO A 160 19.52 -24.00 -28.94
N ARG A 161 18.32 -24.37 -29.41
CA ARG A 161 17.61 -23.63 -30.48
C ARG A 161 17.17 -22.23 -30.05
N GLN A 162 16.92 -22.00 -28.79
CA GLN A 162 16.56 -20.69 -28.24
C GLN A 162 17.78 -19.79 -28.07
N ARG A 163 18.97 -20.38 -27.85
CA ARG A 163 20.22 -19.64 -27.75
C ARG A 163 20.64 -19.04 -29.12
N GLU A 164 20.34 -19.73 -30.22
CA GLU A 164 20.64 -19.22 -31.57
C GLU A 164 19.81 -18.00 -31.93
N MET A 165 18.59 -17.88 -31.41
CA MET A 165 17.72 -16.71 -31.64
C MET A 165 18.15 -15.45 -30.88
N ASN A 166 19.03 -15.56 -29.90
CA ASN A 166 19.56 -14.41 -29.15
C ASN A 166 20.68 -13.68 -29.88
N ASN A 167 21.16 -14.20 -31.02
CA ASN A 167 22.22 -13.60 -31.86
C ASN A 167 21.65 -12.70 -32.98
N LEU A 168 20.37 -12.37 -32.91
CA LEU A 168 19.66 -11.44 -33.79
C LEU A 168 19.48 -10.08 -33.14
#